data_e4046a23260f66f51ad1041687e5c29f
#
_entry.id   e4046a23260f66f51ad1041687e5c29f
#
_cell.length_a   1.000
_cell.length_b   1.000
_cell.length_c   1.000
_cell.angle_alpha   90.00
_cell.angle_beta   90.00
_cell.angle_gamma   90.00
#
_symmetry.space_group_name_H-M   'P 1'
#
loop_
_entity.id
_entity.type
_entity.pdbx_description
1 polymer ?
#
loop_
_entity_poly.entity_id
_entity_poly.type
_entity_poly.pdbx_seq_one_letter_code
_entity_poly.pdbx_strand_id
1 'polypeptide(L)'
;HLLELVMFDIAYVISNCDYEYSSDEKKYLSVILDRYSDDDKELLKLRTQFLDNVLDKGIEEVKNFVISLSNSLKSKIDDDMKIAYLDLFKEVIMLDKSVHENERMLYRILCEQWDQKSNI
;
A
#
# COMPACT_ATOMS: atom_id res chain seq x y z
N HIS A 1 15.45 4.72 2.72
CA HIS A 1 15.06 4.76 1.31
C HIS A 1 14.33 3.50 0.86
N LEU A 2 14.94 2.33 1.11
CA LEU A 2 14.32 1.06 0.71
C LEU A 2 13.00 0.82 1.42
N LEU A 3 12.95 1.14 2.70
CA LEU A 3 11.74 0.99 3.51
C LEU A 3 10.60 1.88 3.02
N GLU A 4 10.89 3.12 2.67
CA GLU A 4 9.92 4.07 2.12
C GLU A 4 9.36 3.59 0.78
N LEU A 5 10.20 3.00 -0.07
CA LEU A 5 9.77 2.42 -1.34
C LEU A 5 8.79 1.26 -1.13
N VAL A 6 9.09 0.37 -0.19
CA VAL A 6 8.20 -0.76 0.11
C VAL A 6 6.86 -0.27 0.68
N MET A 7 6.89 0.75 1.53
CA MET A 7 5.66 1.37 2.04
C MET A 7 4.85 1.99 0.92
N PHE A 8 5.49 2.67 -0.01
CA PHE A 8 4.84 3.21 -1.21
C PHE A 8 4.20 2.09 -2.03
N ASP A 9 4.92 0.99 -2.24
CA ASP A 9 4.41 -0.16 -3.00
C ASP A 9 3.11 -0.69 -2.39
N ILE A 10 3.09 -0.90 -1.09
CA ILE A 10 1.91 -1.42 -0.39
C ILE A 10 0.75 -0.42 -0.47
N ALA A 11 1.01 0.85 -0.20
CA ALA A 11 -0.02 1.89 -0.26
C ALA A 11 -0.60 2.01 -1.67
N TYR A 12 0.24 1.93 -2.69
CA TYR A 12 -0.18 2.03 -4.09
C TYR A 12 -1.09 0.86 -4.48
N VAL A 13 -0.70 -0.38 -4.17
CA VAL A 13 -1.54 -1.54 -4.55
C VAL A 13 -2.83 -1.58 -3.75
N ILE A 14 -2.84 -1.17 -2.49
CA ILE A 14 -4.07 -1.09 -1.70
C ILE A 14 -5.03 -0.07 -2.30
N SER A 15 -4.54 1.12 -2.66
CA SER A 15 -5.40 2.17 -3.20
C SER A 15 -5.94 1.86 -4.60
N ASN A 16 -5.33 0.92 -5.32
CA ASN A 16 -5.74 0.57 -6.70
C ASN A 16 -6.31 -0.85 -6.83
N CYS A 17 -6.41 -1.61 -5.75
CA CYS A 17 -6.85 -3.01 -5.80
C CYS A 17 -8.36 -3.20 -6.00
N ASP A 18 -9.13 -2.15 -5.92
CA ASP A 18 -10.57 -2.18 -6.22
C ASP A 18 -10.83 -2.05 -7.72
N TYR A 19 -9.79 -1.72 -8.51
CA TYR A 19 -9.85 -1.48 -9.95
C TYR A 19 -10.79 -0.32 -10.33
N GLU A 20 -11.18 0.48 -9.34
CA GLU A 20 -11.92 1.72 -9.52
C GLU A 20 -11.07 2.86 -8.95
N TYR A 21 -10.74 3.85 -9.80
CA TYR A 21 -9.90 4.96 -9.37
C TYR A 21 -10.76 6.05 -8.74
N SER A 22 -10.63 6.25 -7.43
CA SER A 22 -11.18 7.45 -6.82
C SER A 22 -10.23 8.62 -7.06
N SER A 23 -10.81 9.82 -7.28
CA SER A 23 -10.01 11.03 -7.46
C SER A 23 -9.28 11.43 -6.17
N ASP A 24 -9.84 11.08 -5.02
CA ASP A 24 -9.26 11.39 -3.71
C ASP A 24 -8.02 10.54 -3.42
N GLU A 25 -8.05 9.25 -3.78
CA GLU A 25 -6.90 8.35 -3.65
C GLU A 25 -5.76 8.82 -4.56
N LYS A 26 -6.06 9.21 -5.79
CA LYS A 26 -5.07 9.77 -6.72
C LYS A 26 -4.44 11.05 -6.19
N LYS A 27 -5.24 11.93 -5.60
CA LYS A 27 -4.75 13.15 -4.98
C LYS A 27 -3.81 12.85 -3.81
N TYR A 28 -4.16 11.87 -2.99
CA TYR A 28 -3.34 11.48 -1.86
C TYR A 28 -1.97 10.99 -2.31
N LEU A 29 -1.93 10.11 -3.30
CA LEU A 29 -0.68 9.61 -3.87
C LEU A 29 0.13 10.74 -4.52
N SER A 30 -0.54 11.66 -5.21
CA SER A 30 0.12 12.84 -5.80
C SER A 30 0.76 13.71 -4.73
N VAL A 31 0.07 13.95 -3.61
CA VAL A 31 0.61 14.73 -2.49
C VAL A 31 1.83 14.03 -1.89
N ILE A 32 1.79 12.72 -1.74
CA ILE A 32 2.95 11.95 -1.27
C ILE A 32 4.12 12.10 -2.25
N LEU A 33 3.86 11.94 -3.55
CA LEU A 33 4.88 12.08 -4.58
C LEU A 33 5.53 13.47 -4.59
N ASP A 34 4.74 14.51 -4.34
CA ASP A 34 5.23 15.90 -4.33
C ASP A 34 6.22 16.19 -3.18
N ARG A 35 6.28 15.32 -2.17
CA ARG A 35 7.23 15.43 -1.06
C ARG A 35 8.63 14.90 -1.41
N TYR A 36 8.78 14.25 -2.57
CA TYR A 36 10.04 13.67 -3.00
C TYR A 36 10.77 14.60 -3.96
N SER A 37 12.08 14.42 -4.04
CA SER A 37 12.91 15.12 -5.04
C SER A 37 12.55 14.67 -6.45
N ASP A 38 12.95 15.43 -7.47
CA ASP A 38 12.67 15.05 -8.86
C ASP A 38 13.28 13.70 -9.23
N ASP A 39 14.47 13.39 -8.73
CA ASP A 39 15.11 12.09 -8.96
C ASP A 39 14.30 10.96 -8.32
N ASP A 40 13.82 11.17 -7.10
CA ASP A 40 12.98 10.18 -6.40
C ASP A 40 11.61 10.03 -7.08
N LYS A 41 11.04 11.12 -7.62
CA LYS A 41 9.79 11.07 -8.40
C LYS A 41 9.94 10.20 -9.63
N GLU A 42 11.06 10.28 -10.35
CA GLU A 42 11.32 9.42 -11.51
C GLU A 42 11.40 7.96 -11.11
N LEU A 43 12.07 7.67 -10.00
CA LEU A 43 12.14 6.31 -9.47
C LEU A 43 10.76 5.77 -9.12
N LEU A 44 9.92 6.59 -8.48
CA LEU A 44 8.56 6.22 -8.11
C LEU A 44 7.67 6.00 -9.33
N LYS A 45 7.84 6.79 -10.40
CA LYS A 45 7.13 6.58 -11.66
C LYS A 45 7.46 5.23 -12.28
N LEU A 46 8.73 4.85 -12.30
CA LEU A 46 9.16 3.53 -12.77
C LEU A 46 8.57 2.43 -11.88
N ARG A 47 8.53 2.69 -10.58
CA ARG A 47 7.96 1.75 -9.63
C ARG A 47 6.47 1.53 -9.85
N THR A 48 5.70 2.60 -10.15
CA THR A 48 4.27 2.46 -10.44
C THR A 48 4.00 1.62 -11.67
N GLN A 49 4.85 1.68 -12.70
CA GLN A 49 4.72 0.81 -13.86
C GLN A 49 4.83 -0.68 -13.48
N PHE A 50 5.78 -1.01 -12.63
CA PHE A 50 5.93 -2.37 -12.11
C PHE A 50 4.70 -2.78 -11.29
N LEU A 51 4.20 -1.90 -10.42
CA LEU A 51 3.05 -2.18 -9.58
C LEU A 51 1.76 -2.32 -10.39
N ASP A 52 1.60 -1.53 -11.45
CA ASP A 52 0.48 -1.67 -12.39
C ASP A 52 0.49 -3.04 -13.06
N ASN A 53 1.65 -3.56 -13.40
CA ASN A 53 1.79 -4.91 -13.95
C ASN A 53 1.35 -5.98 -12.95
N VAL A 54 1.66 -5.81 -11.66
CA VAL A 54 1.19 -6.72 -10.61
C VAL A 54 -0.33 -6.65 -10.48
N LEU A 55 -0.89 -5.44 -10.48
CA LEU A 55 -2.35 -5.23 -10.43
C LEU A 55 -3.05 -5.88 -11.62
N ASP A 56 -2.49 -5.75 -12.81
CA ASP A 56 -3.05 -6.32 -14.04
C ASP A 56 -3.12 -7.84 -14.02
N LYS A 57 -2.30 -8.50 -13.22
CA LYS A 57 -2.32 -9.97 -13.07
C LYS A 57 -3.49 -10.48 -12.22
N GLY A 58 -4.18 -9.58 -11.53
CA GLY A 58 -5.35 -9.90 -10.74
C GLY A 58 -5.10 -9.94 -9.23
N ILE A 59 -6.19 -10.06 -8.46
CA ILE A 59 -6.15 -9.91 -7.00
C ILE A 59 -5.31 -10.99 -6.30
N GLU A 60 -5.27 -12.21 -6.82
CA GLU A 60 -4.46 -13.26 -6.22
C GLU A 60 -2.96 -12.94 -6.27
N GLU A 61 -2.49 -12.38 -7.38
CA GLU A 61 -1.10 -11.93 -7.53
C GLU A 61 -0.81 -10.74 -6.61
N VAL A 62 -1.74 -9.80 -6.51
CA VAL A 62 -1.63 -8.65 -5.59
C VAL A 62 -1.53 -9.15 -4.15
N LYS A 63 -2.36 -10.09 -3.77
CA LYS A 63 -2.36 -10.72 -2.46
C LYS A 63 -1.00 -11.36 -2.14
N ASN A 64 -0.48 -12.17 -3.06
CA ASN A 64 0.83 -12.81 -2.91
C ASN A 64 1.95 -11.78 -2.79
N PHE A 65 1.88 -10.72 -3.57
CA PHE A 65 2.85 -9.62 -3.53
C PHE A 65 2.85 -8.93 -2.16
N VAL A 66 1.68 -8.61 -1.61
CA VAL A 66 1.55 -7.97 -0.30
C VAL A 66 2.04 -8.90 0.82
N ILE A 67 1.72 -10.19 0.76
CA ILE A 67 2.21 -11.18 1.71
C ILE A 67 3.75 -11.23 1.71
N SER A 68 4.34 -11.29 0.53
CA SER A 68 5.79 -11.35 0.36
C SER A 68 6.48 -10.10 0.95
N LEU A 69 5.96 -8.91 0.62
CA LEU A 69 6.51 -7.65 1.14
C LEU A 69 6.35 -7.53 2.66
N SER A 70 5.17 -7.82 3.18
CA SER A 70 4.91 -7.71 4.62
C SER A 70 5.76 -8.69 5.42
N ASN A 71 5.96 -9.90 4.90
CA ASN A 71 6.84 -10.89 5.51
C ASN A 71 8.30 -10.40 5.57
N SER A 72 8.79 -9.82 4.47
CA SER A 72 10.16 -9.33 4.43
C SER A 72 10.39 -8.15 5.39
N LEU A 73 9.35 -7.39 5.69
CA LEU A 73 9.42 -6.26 6.61
C LEU A 73 9.24 -6.65 8.08
N LYS A 74 8.61 -7.78 8.35
CA LYS A 74 8.19 -8.17 9.70
C LYS A 74 9.33 -8.11 10.72
N SER A 75 10.52 -8.54 10.33
CA SER A 75 11.70 -8.55 11.20
C SER A 75 12.52 -7.27 11.14
N LYS A 76 12.20 -6.35 10.21
CA LYS A 76 12.98 -5.13 9.96
C LYS A 76 12.38 -3.89 10.60
N ILE A 77 11.15 -3.97 11.06
CA ILE A 77 10.44 -2.87 11.70
C ILE A 77 9.90 -3.31 13.05
N ASP A 78 9.86 -2.40 14.01
CA ASP A 78 9.31 -2.66 15.34
C ASP A 78 7.79 -2.55 15.35
N ASP A 79 7.17 -2.89 16.49
CA ASP A 79 5.71 -2.88 16.61
C ASP A 79 5.12 -1.47 16.47
N ASP A 80 5.80 -0.45 16.98
CA ASP A 80 5.34 0.93 16.85
C ASP A 80 5.30 1.37 15.38
N MET A 81 6.31 0.99 14.60
CA MET A 81 6.36 1.26 13.16
C MET A 81 5.26 0.49 12.42
N LYS A 82 5.02 -0.77 12.77
CA LYS A 82 3.95 -1.57 12.17
C LYS A 82 2.59 -0.90 12.38
N ILE A 83 2.32 -0.45 13.60
CA ILE A 83 1.08 0.25 13.92
C ILE A 83 0.97 1.55 13.13
N ALA A 84 2.03 2.34 13.06
CA ALA A 84 2.05 3.60 12.32
C ALA A 84 1.77 3.38 10.83
N TYR A 85 2.36 2.36 10.23
CA TYR A 85 2.14 2.04 8.82
C TYR A 85 0.73 1.51 8.56
N LEU A 86 0.20 0.68 9.46
CA LEU A 86 -1.18 0.21 9.34
C LEU A 86 -2.17 1.37 9.45
N ASP A 87 -1.90 2.33 10.32
CA ASP A 87 -2.74 3.55 10.44
C ASP A 87 -2.69 4.35 9.14
N LEU A 88 -1.52 4.47 8.51
CA LEU A 88 -1.38 5.15 7.23
C LEU A 88 -2.17 4.44 6.12
N PHE A 89 -2.07 3.12 6.02
CA PHE A 89 -2.81 2.34 5.02
C PHE A 89 -4.31 2.43 5.26
N LYS A 90 -4.74 2.40 6.50
CA LYS A 90 -6.15 2.59 6.87
C LYS A 90 -6.64 3.97 6.44
N GLU A 91 -5.84 5.01 6.63
CA GLU A 91 -6.16 6.36 6.19
C GLU A 91 -6.37 6.42 4.68
N VAL A 92 -5.49 5.77 3.90
CA VAL A 92 -5.62 5.69 2.44
C VAL A 92 -6.93 4.99 2.05
N ILE A 93 -7.24 3.85 2.69
CA ILE A 93 -8.46 3.07 2.43
C ILE A 93 -9.71 3.90 2.74
N MET A 94 -9.69 4.66 3.82
CA MET A 94 -10.84 5.42 4.29
C MET A 94 -11.06 6.77 3.58
N LEU A 95 -10.22 7.10 2.59
CA LEU A 95 -10.42 8.30 1.76
C LEU A 95 -11.74 8.24 0.99
N ASP A 96 -12.16 7.06 0.58
CA ASP A 96 -13.50 6.85 0.04
C ASP A 96 -14.48 6.56 1.18
N LYS A 97 -15.74 6.94 0.98
CA LYS A 97 -16.79 6.74 1.99
C LYS A 97 -17.16 5.28 2.20
N SER A 98 -16.73 4.40 1.30
CA SER A 98 -16.97 2.95 1.41
C SER A 98 -15.66 2.21 1.22
N VAL A 99 -15.42 1.21 2.06
CA VAL A 99 -14.24 0.36 1.97
C VAL A 99 -14.55 -0.79 1.01
N HIS A 100 -13.77 -0.89 -0.08
CA HIS A 100 -13.90 -2.00 -1.02
C HIS A 100 -13.42 -3.30 -0.36
N GLU A 101 -14.03 -4.41 -0.73
CA GLU A 101 -13.71 -5.73 -0.17
C GLU A 101 -12.23 -6.10 -0.37
N ASN A 102 -11.66 -5.79 -1.52
CA ASN A 102 -10.25 -6.05 -1.79
C ASN A 102 -9.33 -5.24 -0.88
N GLU A 103 -9.65 -3.97 -0.63
CA GLU A 103 -8.90 -3.12 0.30
C GLU A 103 -8.93 -3.69 1.71
N ARG A 104 -10.12 -4.09 2.16
CA ARG A 104 -10.29 -4.72 3.47
C ARG A 104 -9.50 -6.03 3.59
N MET A 105 -9.54 -6.84 2.56
CA MET A 105 -8.80 -8.11 2.52
C MET A 105 -7.30 -7.88 2.64
N LEU A 106 -6.74 -6.98 1.86
CA LEU A 106 -5.29 -6.70 1.88
C LEU A 106 -4.87 -6.10 3.23
N TYR A 107 -5.68 -5.21 3.79
CA TYR A 107 -5.41 -4.65 5.12
C TYR A 107 -5.39 -5.73 6.20
N ARG A 108 -6.36 -6.66 6.18
CA ARG A 108 -6.41 -7.78 7.10
C ARG A 108 -5.21 -8.70 6.97
N ILE A 109 -4.75 -8.94 5.75
CA ILE A 109 -3.54 -9.73 5.48
C ILE A 109 -2.33 -9.08 6.14
N LEU A 110 -2.17 -7.76 5.99
CA LEU A 110 -1.08 -7.02 6.64
C LEU A 110 -1.15 -7.14 8.15
N CYS A 111 -2.33 -6.99 8.73
CA CYS A 111 -2.52 -7.14 10.17
C CYS A 111 -2.13 -8.55 10.64
N GLU A 112 -2.54 -9.59 9.93
CA GLU A 112 -2.18 -10.97 10.25
C GLU A 112 -0.67 -11.20 10.15
N GLN A 113 -0.04 -10.71 9.10
CA GLN A 113 1.41 -10.87 8.90
C GLN A 113 2.21 -10.19 10.02
N TRP A 114 1.71 -9.07 10.53
CA TRP A 114 2.38 -8.28 11.56
C TRP A 114 1.84 -8.50 12.96
N ASP A 115 0.99 -9.51 13.16
CA ASP A 115 0.42 -9.87 14.46
C ASP A 115 -0.35 -8.71 15.12
N GLN A 116 -1.08 -7.94 14.33
CA GLN A 116 -1.90 -6.82 14.77
C GLN A 116 -3.38 -7.09 14.52
N LYS A 117 -4.27 -6.43 15.27
CA LYS A 117 -5.70 -6.54 15.07
C LYS A 117 -6.18 -5.61 13.96
N SER A 118 -7.04 -6.12 13.09
CA SER A 118 -7.70 -5.32 12.08
C SER A 118 -8.85 -4.51 12.71
N ASN A 119 -8.89 -3.21 12.39
CA ASN A 119 -9.97 -2.30 12.82
C ASN A 119 -11.00 -2.05 11.71
N ILE A 120 -10.88 -2.77 10.60
CA ILE A 120 -11.79 -2.62 9.46
C ILE A 120 -12.59 -3.89 9.23
#